data_2cdc22dc80b31fe5c23bf1bdfb59ce8f
#
_entry.id   2cdc22dc80b31fe5c23bf1bdfb59ce8f
#
_cell.length_a   1.000
_cell.length_b   1.000
_cell.length_c   1.000
_cell.angle_alpha   90.00
_cell.angle_beta   90.00
_cell.angle_gamma   90.00
#
_symmetry.space_group_name_H-M   'P 1'
#
loop_
_entity.id
_entity.type
_entity.pdbx_description
1 polymer ?
#
loop_
_entity_poly.entity_id
_entity_poly.type
_entity_poly.pdbx_seq_one_letter_code
_entity_poly.pdbx_strand_id
1 'polypeptide(L)'
;MICRICLKEKNISQMVINHTTPVKVHYKDICKPCAGDKGRLVNELRKANPIPENHACPICHKKDKKYYLDHDWKNKQFRGYLCNACNVALGLLKDDVIILNRAIAYLTSPPIFKVSL
;
A
#
# COMPACT_ATOMS: atom_id res chain seq x y z
N MET A 1 -5.13 -18.42 -10.49
CA MET A 1 -4.40 -17.47 -9.59
C MET A 1 -5.17 -17.29 -8.29
N ILE A 2 -4.48 -17.17 -7.20
CA ILE A 2 -5.09 -16.92 -5.90
C ILE A 2 -5.16 -15.40 -5.67
N CYS A 3 -6.36 -14.89 -5.37
CA CYS A 3 -6.53 -13.50 -4.96
C CYS A 3 -5.95 -13.29 -3.56
N ARG A 4 -5.04 -12.32 -3.40
CA ARG A 4 -4.40 -12.02 -2.10
C ARG A 4 -5.36 -11.44 -1.05
N ILE A 5 -6.53 -10.99 -1.46
CA ILE A 5 -7.53 -10.38 -0.56
C ILE A 5 -8.49 -11.45 -0.02
N CYS A 6 -9.21 -12.15 -0.92
CA CYS A 6 -10.18 -13.16 -0.49
C CYS A 6 -9.59 -14.56 -0.34
N LEU A 7 -8.34 -14.76 -0.74
CA LEU A 7 -7.59 -16.02 -0.66
C LEU A 7 -8.22 -17.18 -1.43
N LYS A 8 -9.13 -16.88 -2.37
CA LYS A 8 -9.79 -17.87 -3.21
C LYS A 8 -9.07 -18.03 -4.54
N GLU A 9 -9.08 -19.27 -5.05
CA GLU A 9 -8.63 -19.54 -6.41
C GLU A 9 -9.60 -18.89 -7.40
N LYS A 10 -9.06 -18.16 -8.38
CA LYS A 10 -9.83 -17.43 -9.38
C LYS A 10 -9.36 -17.76 -10.78
N ASN A 11 -10.30 -17.80 -11.72
CA ASN A 11 -9.95 -17.83 -13.13
C ASN A 11 -9.25 -16.51 -13.51
N ILE A 12 -8.36 -16.60 -14.49
CA ILE A 12 -7.58 -15.44 -14.90
C ILE A 12 -8.47 -14.28 -15.41
N SER A 13 -9.63 -14.61 -15.99
CA SER A 13 -10.64 -13.64 -16.42
C SER A 13 -11.26 -12.82 -15.28
N GLN A 14 -11.17 -13.33 -14.05
CA GLN A 14 -11.69 -12.67 -12.84
C GLN A 14 -10.65 -11.79 -12.15
N MET A 15 -9.41 -11.80 -12.65
CA MET A 15 -8.32 -11.02 -12.08
C MET A 15 -8.22 -9.65 -12.74
N VAL A 16 -7.72 -8.66 -11.98
CA VAL A 16 -7.49 -7.31 -12.50
C VAL A 16 -6.29 -7.33 -13.44
N ILE A 17 -6.44 -6.71 -14.61
CA ILE A 17 -5.34 -6.53 -15.55
C ILE A 17 -4.45 -5.41 -15.03
N ASN A 18 -3.15 -5.70 -14.93
CA ASN A 18 -2.15 -4.72 -14.53
C ASN A 18 -1.70 -3.89 -15.74
N HIS A 19 -1.21 -4.56 -16.76
CA HIS A 19 -0.84 -3.94 -18.04
C HIS A 19 -0.80 -5.00 -19.13
N THR A 20 -0.87 -4.54 -20.37
CA THR A 20 -0.80 -5.40 -21.56
C THR A 20 0.41 -5.02 -22.39
N THR A 21 1.17 -6.02 -22.82
CA THR A 21 2.24 -5.88 -23.82
C THR A 21 1.77 -6.51 -25.15
N PRO A 22 2.47 -6.28 -26.27
CA PRO A 22 2.11 -6.92 -27.55
C PRO A 22 2.11 -8.45 -27.50
N VAL A 23 2.82 -9.06 -26.56
CA VAL A 23 2.98 -10.51 -26.47
C VAL A 23 2.31 -11.14 -25.24
N LYS A 24 1.91 -10.33 -24.24
CA LYS A 24 1.38 -10.87 -22.99
C LYS A 24 0.52 -9.88 -22.23
N VAL A 25 -0.52 -10.41 -21.58
CA VAL A 25 -1.32 -9.67 -20.58
C VAL A 25 -0.78 -10.01 -19.20
N HIS A 26 -0.49 -8.98 -18.42
CA HIS A 26 -0.05 -9.10 -17.02
C HIS A 26 -1.19 -8.81 -16.08
N TYR A 27 -1.39 -9.67 -15.09
CA TYR A 27 -2.47 -9.57 -14.12
C TYR A 27 -1.96 -9.20 -12.74
N LYS A 28 -2.78 -8.46 -11.99
CA LYS A 28 -2.57 -8.25 -10.56
C LYS A 28 -3.00 -9.51 -9.81
N ASP A 29 -2.52 -9.65 -8.59
CA ASP A 29 -2.90 -10.74 -7.67
C ASP A 29 -4.18 -10.41 -6.87
N ILE A 30 -5.08 -9.64 -7.46
CA ILE A 30 -6.36 -9.25 -6.87
C ILE A 30 -7.49 -9.50 -7.88
N CYS A 31 -8.57 -10.13 -7.43
CA CYS A 31 -9.73 -10.34 -8.29
C CYS A 31 -10.58 -9.07 -8.43
N LYS A 32 -11.33 -9.00 -9.53
CA LYS A 32 -12.19 -7.83 -9.83
C LYS A 32 -13.20 -7.50 -8.73
N PRO A 33 -13.92 -8.46 -8.12
CA PRO A 33 -14.81 -8.16 -6.99
C PRO A 33 -14.09 -7.51 -5.82
N CYS A 34 -12.93 -8.04 -5.41
CA CYS A 34 -12.15 -7.46 -4.31
C CYS A 34 -11.63 -6.06 -4.63
N ALA A 35 -11.21 -5.82 -5.87
CA ALA A 35 -10.78 -4.49 -6.32
C ALA A 35 -11.94 -3.50 -6.28
N GLY A 36 -13.15 -3.91 -6.69
CA GLY A 36 -14.35 -3.09 -6.60
C GLY A 36 -14.73 -2.76 -5.17
N ASP A 37 -14.69 -3.73 -4.27
CA ASP A 37 -14.95 -3.54 -2.83
C ASP A 37 -13.96 -2.57 -2.21
N LYS A 38 -12.69 -2.68 -2.54
CA LYS A 38 -11.65 -1.75 -2.09
C LYS A 38 -11.94 -0.33 -2.58
N GLY A 39 -12.30 -0.16 -3.84
CA GLY A 39 -12.62 1.14 -4.41
C GLY A 39 -13.81 1.80 -3.72
N ARG A 40 -14.87 1.04 -3.43
CA ARG A 40 -16.03 1.53 -2.68
C ARG A 40 -15.65 1.95 -1.27
N LEU A 41 -14.86 1.15 -0.57
CA LEU A 41 -14.39 1.47 0.77
C LEU A 41 -13.57 2.77 0.79
N VAL A 42 -12.62 2.92 -0.13
CA VAL A 42 -11.80 4.14 -0.23
C VAL A 42 -12.69 5.36 -0.49
N ASN A 43 -13.67 5.27 -1.37
CA ASN A 43 -14.58 6.37 -1.65
C ASN A 43 -15.43 6.75 -0.43
N GLU A 44 -15.95 5.77 0.31
CA GLU A 44 -16.70 6.01 1.55
C GLU A 44 -15.83 6.67 2.62
N LEU A 45 -14.62 6.17 2.82
CA LEU A 45 -13.70 6.73 3.80
C LEU A 45 -13.27 8.15 3.42
N ARG A 46 -13.09 8.43 2.12
CA ARG A 46 -12.74 9.77 1.64
C ARG A 46 -13.87 10.77 1.89
N LYS A 47 -15.12 10.37 1.70
CA LYS A 47 -16.29 11.22 2.01
C LYS A 47 -16.39 11.50 3.51
N ALA A 48 -16.16 10.50 4.34
CA ALA A 48 -16.21 10.63 5.79
C ALA A 48 -15.03 11.39 6.37
N ASN A 49 -13.90 11.41 5.69
CA ASN A 49 -12.64 12.00 6.16
C ASN A 49 -12.03 12.87 5.04
N PRO A 50 -12.52 14.11 4.83
CA PRO A 50 -11.92 15.00 3.83
C PRO A 50 -10.47 15.33 4.17
N ILE A 51 -9.67 15.61 3.15
CA ILE A 51 -8.28 16.04 3.37
C ILE A 51 -8.29 17.40 4.07
N PRO A 52 -7.60 17.56 5.22
CA PRO A 52 -7.53 18.85 5.91
C PRO A 52 -6.84 19.92 5.06
N GLU A 53 -7.21 21.17 5.27
CA GLU A 53 -6.47 22.30 4.69
C GLU A 53 -5.04 22.31 5.25
N ASN A 54 -4.09 22.73 4.42
CA ASN A 54 -2.66 22.77 4.78
C ASN A 54 -2.11 21.42 5.26
N HIS A 55 -2.67 20.34 4.72
CA HIS A 55 -2.22 18.99 5.07
C HIS A 55 -0.74 18.77 4.70
N ALA A 56 -0.02 18.07 5.56
CA ALA A 56 1.30 17.54 5.29
C ALA A 56 1.29 16.03 5.58
N CYS A 57 2.13 15.27 4.88
CA CYS A 57 2.23 13.84 5.13
C CYS A 57 2.62 13.60 6.59
N PRO A 58 1.84 12.80 7.36
CA PRO A 58 2.15 12.57 8.78
C PRO A 58 3.42 11.77 9.03
N ILE A 59 4.02 11.17 8.02
CA ILE A 59 5.26 10.40 8.16
C ILE A 59 6.47 11.27 7.83
N CYS A 60 6.55 11.81 6.61
CA CYS A 60 7.72 12.59 6.17
C CYS A 60 7.57 14.11 6.38
N HIS A 61 6.38 14.57 6.76
CA HIS A 61 6.03 15.98 6.97
C HIS A 61 6.15 16.88 5.73
N LYS A 62 6.34 16.31 4.56
CA LYS A 62 6.37 17.06 3.30
C LYS A 62 4.96 17.39 2.83
N LYS A 63 4.83 18.58 2.22
CA LYS A 63 3.61 18.95 1.49
C LYS A 63 3.70 18.46 0.06
N ASP A 64 2.60 17.93 -0.45
CA ASP A 64 2.51 17.41 -1.80
C ASP A 64 1.24 17.94 -2.47
N LYS A 65 1.18 17.84 -3.79
CA LYS A 65 -0.01 18.20 -4.57
C LYS A 65 -1.11 17.14 -4.46
N LYS A 66 -0.75 15.90 -4.21
CA LYS A 66 -1.67 14.77 -4.13
C LYS A 66 -1.33 13.89 -2.93
N TYR A 67 -2.36 13.52 -2.20
CA TYR A 67 -2.27 12.57 -1.09
C TYR A 67 -3.11 11.34 -1.36
N TYR A 68 -2.71 10.23 -0.78
CA TYR A 68 -3.39 8.94 -0.92
C TYR A 68 -4.02 8.56 0.41
N LEU A 69 -5.29 8.19 0.36
CA LEU A 69 -5.99 7.71 1.53
C LEU A 69 -5.37 6.39 2.00
N ASP A 70 -5.04 6.34 3.26
CA ASP A 70 -4.52 5.15 3.93
C ASP A 70 -5.52 4.62 4.94
N HIS A 71 -5.68 3.30 4.98
CA HIS A 71 -6.57 2.62 5.90
C HIS A 71 -5.96 1.30 6.36
N ASP A 72 -6.40 0.82 7.52
CA ASP A 72 -6.02 -0.48 8.02
C ASP A 72 -6.73 -1.60 7.23
N TRP A 73 -5.95 -2.53 6.71
CA TRP A 73 -6.48 -3.64 5.91
C TRP A 73 -7.30 -4.65 6.71
N LYS A 74 -7.02 -4.79 8.01
CA LYS A 74 -7.69 -5.75 8.88
C LYS A 74 -9.04 -5.25 9.35
N ASN A 75 -9.08 -4.04 9.92
CA ASN A 75 -10.30 -3.46 10.48
C ASN A 75 -10.96 -2.46 9.54
N LYS A 76 -10.35 -2.13 8.39
CA LYS A 76 -10.85 -1.20 7.37
C LYS A 76 -11.05 0.23 7.89
N GLN A 77 -10.39 0.60 8.97
CA GLN A 77 -10.48 1.94 9.54
C GLN A 77 -9.53 2.91 8.85
N PHE A 78 -10.00 4.13 8.66
CA PHE A 78 -9.19 5.22 8.14
C PHE A 78 -8.01 5.50 9.07
N ARG A 79 -6.82 5.69 8.49
CA ARG A 79 -5.61 6.07 9.24
C ARG A 79 -5.13 7.48 8.91
N GLY A 80 -5.22 7.90 7.68
CA GLY A 80 -4.76 9.23 7.28
C GLY A 80 -4.54 9.36 5.78
N TYR A 81 -3.97 10.49 5.39
CA TYR A 81 -3.56 10.76 4.01
C TYR A 81 -2.05 10.88 3.92
N LEU A 82 -1.44 10.04 3.11
CA LEU A 82 0.01 9.96 2.92
C LEU A 82 0.43 10.47 1.56
N CYS A 83 1.65 10.99 1.46
CA CYS A 83 2.25 11.22 0.15
C CYS A 83 2.51 9.86 -0.54
N ASN A 84 2.70 9.90 -1.85
CA ASN A 84 2.91 8.68 -2.64
C ASN A 84 4.10 7.85 -2.12
N ALA A 85 5.22 8.49 -1.85
CA ALA A 85 6.44 7.80 -1.40
C ALA A 85 6.21 7.04 -0.10
N CYS A 86 5.58 7.67 0.90
CA CYS A 86 5.32 7.01 2.19
C CYS A 86 4.28 5.91 2.06
N ASN A 87 3.23 6.13 1.26
CA ASN A 87 2.21 5.12 1.02
C ASN A 87 2.79 3.87 0.35
N VAL A 88 3.61 4.05 -0.68
CA VAL A 88 4.30 2.95 -1.38
C VAL A 88 5.28 2.25 -0.45
N ALA A 89 6.06 3.00 0.33
CA ALA A 89 7.04 2.44 1.25
C ALA A 89 6.40 1.54 2.30
N LEU A 90 5.28 1.95 2.90
CA LEU A 90 4.54 1.12 3.85
C LEU A 90 4.03 -0.17 3.19
N GLY A 91 3.51 -0.08 1.98
CA GLY A 91 3.05 -1.24 1.22
C GLY A 91 4.17 -2.22 0.89
N LEU A 92 5.33 -1.72 0.50
CA LEU A 92 6.51 -2.55 0.23
C LEU A 92 7.03 -3.27 1.47
N LEU A 93 6.88 -2.66 2.65
CA LEU A 93 7.22 -3.26 3.94
C LEU A 93 6.03 -3.98 4.58
N LYS A 94 4.98 -4.27 3.79
CA LYS A 94 3.82 -5.09 4.18
C LYS A 94 2.96 -4.50 5.30
N ASP A 95 3.03 -3.19 5.56
CA ASP A 95 2.37 -2.57 6.72
C ASP A 95 2.74 -3.25 8.06
N ASP A 96 3.88 -3.91 8.10
CA ASP A 96 4.29 -4.73 9.24
C ASP A 96 5.16 -3.91 10.19
N VAL A 97 4.64 -3.66 11.40
CA VAL A 97 5.33 -2.91 12.44
C VAL A 97 6.64 -3.57 12.84
N ILE A 98 6.71 -4.90 12.83
CA ILE A 98 7.93 -5.64 13.17
C ILE A 98 9.00 -5.38 12.11
N ILE A 99 8.65 -5.44 10.82
CA ILE A 99 9.57 -5.14 9.72
C ILE A 99 10.01 -3.68 9.78
N LEU A 100 9.09 -2.76 10.04
CA LEU A 100 9.39 -1.33 10.18
C LEU A 100 10.35 -1.07 11.34
N ASN A 101 10.16 -1.71 12.49
CA ASN A 101 11.08 -1.62 13.61
C ASN A 101 12.46 -2.17 13.28
N ARG A 102 12.54 -3.24 12.51
CA ARG A 102 13.81 -3.77 12.01
C ARG A 102 14.49 -2.80 11.04
N ALA A 103 13.73 -2.10 10.22
CA ALA A 103 14.26 -1.06 9.35
C ALA A 103 14.85 0.11 10.15
N ILE A 104 14.17 0.54 11.22
CA ILE A 104 14.68 1.56 12.15
C ILE A 104 15.99 1.10 12.77
N ALA A 105 16.04 -0.11 13.30
CA ALA A 105 17.26 -0.68 13.89
C ALA A 105 18.40 -0.77 12.89
N TYR A 106 18.11 -1.17 11.66
CA TYR A 106 19.08 -1.22 10.58
C TYR A 106 19.71 0.15 10.30
N LEU A 107 18.90 1.19 10.22
CA LEU A 107 19.37 2.56 9.97
C LEU A 107 20.12 3.15 11.16
N THR A 108 19.69 2.82 12.39
CA THR A 108 20.29 3.37 13.61
C THR A 108 21.59 2.67 13.97
N SER A 109 21.65 1.36 13.79
CA SER A 109 22.82 0.53 14.10
C SER A 109 23.00 -0.52 13.00
N PRO A 110 23.55 -0.12 11.84
CA PRO A 110 23.71 -1.04 10.72
C PRO A 110 24.58 -2.24 11.13
N PRO A 111 24.25 -3.45 10.66
CA PRO A 111 25.15 -4.60 10.83
C PRO A 111 26.36 -4.39 9.95
N ILE A 112 27.38 -3.76 10.50
CA ILE A 112 28.63 -3.55 9.79
C ILE A 112 29.34 -4.89 9.73
N PHE A 113 29.37 -5.49 8.55
CA PHE A 113 30.29 -6.58 8.30
C PHE A 113 31.71 -6.01 8.38
N LYS A 114 32.40 -6.26 9.47
CA LYS A 114 33.80 -5.92 9.58
C LYS A 114 34.54 -6.75 8.56
N VAL A 115 34.85 -6.13 7.43
CA VAL A 115 35.86 -6.68 6.54
C VAL A 115 37.20 -6.48 7.27
N SER A 116 37.82 -7.56 7.67
CA SER A 116 39.20 -7.51 8.15
C SER A 116 40.04 -7.07 6.99
N LEU A 117 40.52 -5.86 7.06
CA LEU A 117 41.54 -5.39 6.12
C LEU A 117 42.89 -5.90 6.55
#